data_d4d2689ac739e724f42345f03e6ae779
#
_entry.id   d4d2689ac739e724f42345f03e6ae779
#
_cell.length_a   1.000
_cell.length_b   1.000
_cell.length_c   1.000
_cell.angle_alpha   90.00
_cell.angle_beta   90.00
_cell.angle_gamma   90.00
#
_symmetry.space_group_name_H-M   'P 1'
#
loop_
_entity.id
_entity.type
_entity.pdbx_description
1 polymer ?
#
loop_
_entity_poly.entity_id
_entity_poly.type
_entity_poly.pdbx_seq_one_letter_code
_entity_poly.pdbx_strand_id
1 'polypeptide(L)'
;MPGDVDAILRALSAPARREILTLIWDRDLPAGEIASAFELTPATISEHLAVLRSAGLVEMTPVGTSRRYRARQEALAGLYGALETETKWETATEIPERSLASTLSVGAVVASVEVDVDQATAFRAFTDAAVYSRWLGAPVSIRAGRFAATMEWGTEIRGRYEVVVPPTLIVMSWDFEDGNVPVPGRPRTGYLRVFPIGRRRARVEVHQLVESAEQAEFMEAAWGMVLGRFKRGVVAAVAPASPAARRPPRPKRTDTGKRAAG
;
A
#
# COMPACT_ATOMS: atom_id res chain seq x y z
N MET A 1 6.36 -11.30 -25.53
CA MET A 1 5.50 -10.14 -25.76
C MET A 1 5.16 -9.59 -24.40
N PRO A 2 5.48 -8.33 -24.05
CA PRO A 2 4.91 -7.72 -22.87
C PRO A 2 3.39 -7.77 -23.01
N GLY A 3 2.70 -8.22 -21.97
CA GLY A 3 1.23 -8.25 -21.96
C GLY A 3 0.69 -6.84 -22.19
N ASP A 4 -0.46 -6.75 -22.88
CA ASP A 4 -1.17 -5.50 -23.05
C ASP A 4 -1.47 -4.90 -21.67
N VAL A 5 -0.80 -3.79 -21.32
CA VAL A 5 -0.91 -3.11 -20.04
C VAL A 5 -2.37 -2.80 -19.71
N ASP A 6 -3.14 -2.34 -20.69
CA ASP A 6 -4.57 -2.07 -20.53
C ASP A 6 -5.39 -3.31 -20.21
N ALA A 7 -5.05 -4.46 -20.80
CA ALA A 7 -5.72 -5.72 -20.49
C ALA A 7 -5.38 -6.17 -19.05
N ILE A 8 -4.14 -6.00 -18.62
CA ILE A 8 -3.70 -6.29 -17.24
C ILE A 8 -4.43 -5.38 -16.26
N LEU A 9 -4.47 -4.08 -16.49
CA LEU A 9 -5.15 -3.12 -15.60
C LEU A 9 -6.66 -3.42 -15.51
N ARG A 10 -7.32 -3.70 -16.65
CA ARG A 10 -8.73 -4.12 -16.67
C ARG A 10 -8.95 -5.44 -15.93
N ALA A 11 -8.04 -6.40 -16.07
CA ALA A 11 -8.14 -7.65 -15.33
C ALA A 11 -7.99 -7.44 -13.81
N LEU A 12 -7.10 -6.55 -13.38
CA LEU A 12 -6.86 -6.26 -11.96
C LEU A 12 -7.92 -5.32 -11.33
N SER A 13 -8.79 -4.69 -12.10
CA SER A 13 -9.80 -3.77 -11.57
C SER A 13 -10.84 -4.44 -10.66
N ALA A 14 -11.16 -5.74 -10.85
CA ALA A 14 -12.11 -6.46 -10.01
C ALA A 14 -11.45 -7.04 -8.75
N PRO A 15 -12.00 -6.79 -7.54
CA PRO A 15 -11.48 -7.31 -6.28
C PRO A 15 -11.31 -8.83 -6.27
N ALA A 16 -12.34 -9.58 -6.69
CA ALA A 16 -12.30 -11.04 -6.72
C ALA A 16 -11.14 -11.59 -7.55
N ARG A 17 -10.77 -10.93 -8.66
CA ARG A 17 -9.64 -11.35 -9.49
C ARG A 17 -8.30 -11.14 -8.80
N ARG A 18 -8.15 -10.07 -8.02
CA ARG A 18 -6.94 -9.83 -7.20
C ARG A 18 -6.82 -10.86 -6.08
N GLU A 19 -7.94 -11.21 -5.44
CA GLU A 19 -7.97 -12.24 -4.40
C GLU A 19 -7.63 -13.63 -4.96
N ILE A 20 -8.15 -13.97 -6.14
CA ILE A 20 -7.79 -15.22 -6.86
C ILE A 20 -6.29 -15.24 -7.14
N LEU A 21 -5.70 -14.18 -7.67
CA LEU A 21 -4.26 -14.10 -7.92
C LEU A 21 -3.45 -14.29 -6.64
N THR A 22 -3.86 -13.69 -5.53
CA THR A 22 -3.21 -13.87 -4.23
C THR A 22 -3.28 -15.33 -3.77
N LEU A 23 -4.41 -15.99 -3.95
CA LEU A 23 -4.60 -17.39 -3.57
C LEU A 23 -3.68 -18.35 -4.35
N ILE A 24 -3.47 -18.10 -5.65
CA ILE A 24 -2.69 -18.97 -6.55
C ILE A 24 -1.27 -18.43 -6.81
N TRP A 25 -0.79 -17.51 -5.97
CA TRP A 25 0.49 -16.82 -6.18
C TRP A 25 1.68 -17.77 -6.17
N ASP A 26 1.76 -18.62 -5.17
CA ASP A 26 2.88 -19.55 -4.94
C ASP A 26 2.50 -21.03 -5.11
N ARG A 27 1.29 -21.32 -5.62
CA ARG A 27 0.78 -22.69 -5.73
C ARG A 27 -0.14 -22.87 -6.91
N ASP A 28 -0.12 -24.11 -7.44
CA ASP A 28 -1.05 -24.53 -8.47
C ASP A 28 -2.32 -25.08 -7.84
N LEU A 29 -3.47 -24.47 -8.11
CA LEU A 29 -4.75 -24.96 -7.60
C LEU A 29 -5.72 -25.29 -8.73
N PRO A 30 -6.51 -26.39 -8.60
CA PRO A 30 -7.59 -26.68 -9.52
C PRO A 30 -8.74 -25.68 -9.32
N ALA A 31 -9.53 -25.41 -10.40
CA ALA A 31 -10.63 -24.45 -10.37
C ALA A 31 -11.65 -24.71 -9.24
N GLY A 32 -11.88 -26.00 -8.90
CA GLY A 32 -12.80 -26.36 -7.81
C GLY A 32 -12.27 -25.95 -6.43
N GLU A 33 -10.98 -26.08 -6.17
CA GLU A 33 -10.36 -25.62 -4.92
C GLU A 33 -10.35 -24.09 -4.84
N ILE A 34 -10.11 -23.41 -5.98
CA ILE A 34 -10.23 -21.95 -6.03
C ILE A 34 -11.68 -21.55 -5.72
N ALA A 35 -12.67 -22.18 -6.34
CA ALA A 35 -14.08 -21.86 -6.12
C ALA A 35 -14.51 -22.07 -4.66
N SER A 36 -13.99 -23.11 -3.98
CA SER A 36 -14.32 -23.38 -2.57
C SER A 36 -13.77 -22.34 -1.59
N ALA A 37 -12.78 -21.52 -2.01
CA ALA A 37 -12.21 -20.47 -1.18
C ALA A 37 -13.00 -19.15 -1.25
N PHE A 38 -14.04 -19.06 -2.10
CA PHE A 38 -14.82 -17.84 -2.31
C PHE A 38 -16.32 -18.13 -2.18
N GLU A 39 -17.07 -17.13 -1.74
CA GLU A 39 -18.55 -17.15 -1.76
C GLU A 39 -19.10 -16.82 -3.17
N LEU A 40 -18.52 -17.43 -4.20
CA LEU A 40 -18.87 -17.21 -5.60
C LEU A 40 -19.22 -18.53 -6.30
N THR A 41 -20.03 -18.48 -7.32
CA THR A 41 -20.36 -19.68 -8.08
C THR A 41 -19.14 -20.20 -8.87
N PRO A 42 -19.03 -21.51 -9.13
CA PRO A 42 -17.97 -22.06 -9.99
C PRO A 42 -17.92 -21.44 -11.38
N ALA A 43 -19.08 -21.05 -11.92
CA ALA A 43 -19.18 -20.35 -13.21
C ALA A 43 -18.49 -18.97 -13.14
N THR A 44 -18.79 -18.18 -12.11
CA THR A 44 -18.18 -16.86 -11.89
C THR A 44 -16.67 -16.96 -11.71
N ILE A 45 -16.19 -17.96 -10.95
CA ILE A 45 -14.74 -18.22 -10.80
C ILE A 45 -14.10 -18.57 -12.15
N SER A 46 -14.78 -19.37 -12.97
CA SER A 46 -14.29 -19.74 -14.30
C SER A 46 -14.17 -18.52 -15.21
N GLU A 47 -15.12 -17.58 -15.15
CA GLU A 47 -15.07 -16.30 -15.87
C GLU A 47 -13.90 -15.44 -15.40
N HIS A 48 -13.69 -15.30 -14.08
CA HIS A 48 -12.56 -14.58 -13.54
C HIS A 48 -11.22 -15.17 -13.95
N LEU A 49 -11.08 -16.49 -13.92
CA LEU A 49 -9.88 -17.19 -14.40
C LEU A 49 -9.66 -17.02 -15.89
N ALA A 50 -10.73 -16.99 -16.71
CA ALA A 50 -10.63 -16.73 -18.14
C ALA A 50 -10.13 -15.32 -18.43
N VAL A 51 -10.64 -14.30 -17.73
CA VAL A 51 -10.17 -12.91 -17.85
C VAL A 51 -8.70 -12.79 -17.42
N LEU A 52 -8.33 -13.35 -16.29
CA LEU A 52 -6.95 -13.33 -15.81
C LEU A 52 -5.99 -14.03 -16.79
N ARG A 53 -6.42 -15.13 -17.39
CA ARG A 53 -5.64 -15.87 -18.37
C ARG A 53 -5.51 -15.09 -19.69
N SER A 54 -6.58 -14.46 -20.17
CA SER A 54 -6.52 -13.63 -21.38
C SER A 54 -5.62 -12.42 -21.23
N ALA A 55 -5.51 -11.88 -20.02
CA ALA A 55 -4.57 -10.82 -19.67
C ALA A 55 -3.13 -11.33 -19.42
N GLY A 56 -2.88 -12.63 -19.53
CA GLY A 56 -1.57 -13.23 -19.30
C GLY A 56 -1.13 -13.30 -17.84
N LEU A 57 -2.02 -13.00 -16.89
CA LEU A 57 -1.72 -12.99 -15.44
C LEU A 57 -1.76 -14.38 -14.80
N VAL A 58 -2.40 -15.34 -15.46
CA VAL A 58 -2.56 -16.71 -14.97
C VAL A 58 -2.24 -17.68 -16.08
N GLU A 59 -1.47 -18.69 -15.77
CA GLU A 59 -1.29 -19.86 -16.61
C GLU A 59 -2.20 -21.00 -16.17
N MET A 60 -2.54 -21.89 -17.11
CA MET A 60 -3.35 -23.08 -16.87
C MET A 60 -2.62 -24.29 -17.42
N THR A 61 -2.38 -25.26 -16.55
CA THR A 61 -1.74 -26.53 -16.89
C THR A 61 -2.73 -27.67 -16.74
N PRO A 62 -2.97 -28.49 -17.79
CA PRO A 62 -3.79 -29.68 -17.69
C PRO A 62 -3.02 -30.76 -16.90
N VAL A 63 -3.67 -31.35 -15.91
CA VAL A 63 -3.12 -32.48 -15.11
C VAL A 63 -4.20 -33.57 -15.03
N GLY A 64 -4.10 -34.58 -15.87
CA GLY A 64 -5.14 -35.60 -16.03
C GLY A 64 -6.45 -34.99 -16.53
N THR A 65 -7.52 -35.18 -15.77
CA THR A 65 -8.86 -34.58 -16.05
C THR A 65 -9.04 -33.19 -15.44
N SER A 66 -8.04 -32.71 -14.67
CA SER A 66 -8.12 -31.43 -13.95
C SER A 66 -7.32 -30.35 -14.68
N ARG A 67 -7.77 -29.09 -14.50
CA ARG A 67 -7.05 -27.89 -14.95
C ARG A 67 -6.56 -27.15 -13.72
N ARG A 68 -5.24 -27.00 -13.62
CA ARG A 68 -4.58 -26.29 -12.51
C ARG A 68 -4.19 -24.89 -12.96
N TYR A 69 -4.31 -23.93 -12.06
CA TYR A 69 -4.08 -22.51 -12.32
C TYR A 69 -3.00 -21.99 -11.38
N ARG A 70 -2.08 -21.19 -11.93
CA ARG A 70 -1.00 -20.51 -11.19
C ARG A 70 -0.85 -19.09 -11.68
N ALA A 71 -0.52 -18.16 -10.77
CA ALA A 71 -0.20 -16.78 -11.13
C ALA A 71 1.13 -16.72 -11.92
N ARG A 72 1.17 -15.91 -12.97
CA ARG A 72 2.38 -15.58 -13.72
C ARG A 72 3.01 -14.32 -13.15
N GLN A 73 3.95 -14.50 -12.24
CA GLN A 73 4.63 -13.39 -11.54
C GLN A 73 5.38 -12.48 -12.54
N GLU A 74 5.92 -13.05 -13.63
CA GLU A 74 6.63 -12.31 -14.66
C GLU A 74 5.73 -11.31 -15.41
N ALA A 75 4.43 -11.61 -15.53
CA ALA A 75 3.49 -10.71 -16.19
C ALA A 75 3.28 -9.43 -15.37
N LEU A 76 3.30 -9.53 -14.04
CA LEU A 76 3.24 -8.37 -13.15
C LEU A 76 4.59 -7.62 -13.10
N ALA A 77 5.71 -8.33 -13.17
CA ALA A 77 7.01 -7.70 -13.34
C ALA A 77 7.12 -6.95 -14.67
N GLY A 78 6.53 -7.50 -15.75
CA GLY A 78 6.43 -6.83 -17.06
C GLY A 78 5.58 -5.56 -17.03
N LEU A 79 4.46 -5.56 -16.28
CA LEU A 79 3.67 -4.35 -16.01
C LEU A 79 4.51 -3.30 -15.29
N TYR A 80 5.32 -3.72 -14.33
CA TYR A 80 6.25 -2.86 -13.61
C TYR A 80 7.25 -2.17 -14.56
N GLY A 81 7.89 -2.96 -15.43
CA GLY A 81 8.83 -2.44 -16.43
C GLY A 81 8.16 -1.51 -17.46
N ALA A 82 6.93 -1.81 -17.87
CA ALA A 82 6.17 -0.94 -18.77
C ALA A 82 5.82 0.39 -18.11
N LEU A 83 5.38 0.38 -16.86
CA LEU A 83 5.11 1.60 -16.09
C LEU A 83 6.40 2.41 -15.81
N GLU A 84 7.58 1.75 -15.71
CA GLU A 84 8.86 2.43 -15.61
C GLU A 84 9.34 3.04 -16.93
N THR A 85 9.01 2.40 -18.03
CA THR A 85 9.39 2.88 -19.38
C THR A 85 8.53 4.07 -19.80
N GLU A 86 7.29 4.14 -19.32
CA GLU A 86 6.38 5.26 -19.55
C GLU A 86 6.76 6.53 -18.76
N THR A 87 7.65 6.47 -17.78
CA THR A 87 8.22 7.67 -17.15
C THR A 87 9.12 8.50 -18.10
N LYS A 88 9.29 8.10 -19.35
CA LYS A 88 9.82 8.95 -20.43
C LYS A 88 8.81 9.96 -21.00
N TRP A 89 7.73 10.24 -20.31
CA TRP A 89 6.76 11.28 -20.69
C TRP A 89 7.34 12.72 -20.69
N GLU A 90 8.46 12.94 -20.03
CA GLU A 90 9.08 14.27 -19.95
C GLU A 90 9.63 14.79 -21.29
N THR A 91 9.60 14.00 -22.37
CA THR A 91 10.08 14.41 -23.69
C THR A 91 9.05 14.27 -24.83
N ALA A 92 7.83 13.85 -24.58
CA ALA A 92 6.76 13.91 -25.54
C ALA A 92 6.06 15.29 -25.48
N THR A 93 6.78 16.32 -25.91
CA THR A 93 6.23 17.62 -26.24
C THR A 93 5.23 17.41 -27.39
N GLU A 94 3.98 17.89 -27.19
CA GLU A 94 2.89 17.92 -28.14
C GLU A 94 1.92 16.72 -28.13
N ILE A 95 1.16 16.58 -27.04
CA ILE A 95 -0.20 16.06 -27.15
C ILE A 95 -1.09 17.23 -27.56
N PRO A 96 -1.87 17.11 -28.65
CA PRO A 96 -2.78 18.19 -29.04
C PRO A 96 -3.78 18.44 -27.92
N GLU A 97 -3.78 19.63 -27.33
CA GLU A 97 -4.62 20.05 -26.20
C GLU A 97 -6.14 19.87 -26.40
N ARG A 98 -6.58 19.40 -27.55
CA ARG A 98 -8.01 19.40 -27.90
C ARG A 98 -8.76 18.06 -27.75
N SER A 99 -8.11 16.95 -27.47
CA SER A 99 -8.81 15.64 -27.49
C SER A 99 -9.03 14.99 -26.12
N LEU A 100 -8.39 15.42 -25.07
CA LEU A 100 -8.55 14.83 -23.71
C LEU A 100 -9.38 15.69 -22.76
N ALA A 101 -9.63 16.95 -23.09
CA ALA A 101 -10.31 17.91 -22.21
C ALA A 101 -11.82 17.69 -22.04
N SER A 102 -12.45 16.77 -22.76
CA SER A 102 -13.91 16.64 -22.72
C SER A 102 -14.47 15.32 -22.17
N THR A 103 -13.63 14.34 -21.75
CA THR A 103 -14.20 13.04 -21.41
C THR A 103 -13.72 12.41 -20.09
N LEU A 104 -12.61 12.83 -19.51
CA LEU A 104 -12.16 12.33 -18.20
C LEU A 104 -11.41 13.46 -17.45
N SER A 105 -12.08 14.11 -16.50
CA SER A 105 -11.45 14.98 -15.49
C SER A 105 -10.73 14.12 -14.45
N VAL A 106 -9.85 13.22 -14.86
CA VAL A 106 -9.05 12.43 -13.93
C VAL A 106 -7.65 12.99 -13.93
N GLY A 107 -7.28 13.67 -12.87
CA GLY A 107 -5.92 14.09 -12.60
C GLY A 107 -5.18 13.05 -11.77
N ALA A 108 -3.88 13.19 -11.66
CA ALA A 108 -3.07 12.44 -10.73
C ALA A 108 -2.25 13.40 -9.85
N VAL A 109 -2.26 13.15 -8.55
CA VAL A 109 -1.35 13.80 -7.61
C VAL A 109 -0.15 12.89 -7.42
N VAL A 110 1.05 13.44 -7.66
CA VAL A 110 2.32 12.77 -7.43
C VAL A 110 3.09 13.53 -6.37
N ALA A 111 3.41 12.87 -5.27
CA ALA A 111 4.21 13.44 -4.20
C ALA A 111 5.39 12.54 -3.87
N SER A 112 6.57 13.09 -3.65
CA SER A 112 7.75 12.30 -3.33
C SER A 112 8.60 12.90 -2.22
N VAL A 113 9.37 12.05 -1.56
CA VAL A 113 10.31 12.46 -0.52
C VAL A 113 11.51 11.52 -0.48
N GLU A 114 12.68 12.08 -0.24
CA GLU A 114 13.89 11.32 0.05
C GLU A 114 14.15 11.27 1.56
N VAL A 115 14.58 10.09 2.02
CA VAL A 115 14.82 9.79 3.45
C VAL A 115 16.14 9.06 3.64
N ASP A 116 16.78 9.26 4.79
CA ASP A 116 18.09 8.70 5.13
C ASP A 116 17.97 7.32 5.82
N VAL A 117 17.16 6.46 5.24
CA VAL A 117 17.03 5.04 5.59
C VAL A 117 17.05 4.20 4.31
N ASP A 118 17.43 2.92 4.42
CA ASP A 118 17.39 2.01 3.27
C ASP A 118 15.95 1.70 2.82
N GLN A 119 15.83 1.17 1.62
CA GLN A 119 14.55 0.86 0.98
C GLN A 119 13.64 -0.03 1.85
N ALA A 120 14.19 -1.11 2.40
CA ALA A 120 13.41 -2.05 3.20
C ALA A 120 12.89 -1.40 4.50
N THR A 121 13.70 -0.54 5.09
CA THR A 121 13.34 0.24 6.28
C THR A 121 12.28 1.29 5.95
N ALA A 122 12.42 2.02 4.84
CA ALA A 122 11.42 2.97 4.38
C ALA A 122 10.07 2.28 4.10
N PHE A 123 10.09 1.13 3.43
CA PHE A 123 8.91 0.33 3.15
C PHE A 123 8.22 -0.16 4.43
N ARG A 124 8.99 -0.73 5.36
CA ARG A 124 8.47 -1.22 6.65
C ARG A 124 7.81 -0.11 7.46
N ALA A 125 8.26 1.12 7.33
CA ALA A 125 7.68 2.25 8.04
C ALA A 125 6.21 2.53 7.68
N PHE A 126 5.71 2.02 6.57
CA PHE A 126 4.30 2.10 6.17
C PHE A 126 3.51 0.81 6.45
N THR A 127 4.18 -0.29 6.80
CA THR A 127 3.53 -1.59 7.02
C THR A 127 3.63 -2.10 8.46
N ASP A 128 4.46 -1.48 9.29
CA ASP A 128 4.56 -1.74 10.73
C ASP A 128 3.80 -0.67 11.50
N ALA A 129 2.70 -1.04 12.16
CA ALA A 129 1.81 -0.11 12.86
C ALA A 129 2.54 0.72 13.93
N ALA A 130 3.49 0.13 14.66
CA ALA A 130 4.22 0.82 15.70
C ALA A 130 5.20 1.86 15.15
N VAL A 131 5.88 1.53 14.05
CA VAL A 131 6.78 2.45 13.34
C VAL A 131 5.97 3.56 12.68
N TYR A 132 4.86 3.20 12.02
CA TYR A 132 3.97 4.14 11.38
C TYR A 132 3.43 5.17 12.38
N SER A 133 2.89 4.71 13.52
CA SER A 133 2.39 5.60 14.58
C SER A 133 3.43 6.59 15.06
N ARG A 134 4.69 6.15 15.21
CA ARG A 134 5.76 7.03 15.70
C ARG A 134 6.10 8.16 14.74
N TRP A 135 6.26 7.87 13.43
CA TRP A 135 6.62 8.93 12.49
C TRP A 135 5.42 9.77 12.06
N LEU A 136 4.23 9.19 12.04
CA LEU A 136 3.00 9.94 11.73
C LEU A 136 2.62 10.90 12.85
N GLY A 137 2.97 10.55 14.10
CA GLY A 137 2.57 11.29 15.28
C GLY A 137 1.10 11.09 15.66
N ALA A 138 0.49 10.00 15.18
CA ALA A 138 -0.90 9.64 15.44
C ALA A 138 -1.01 8.12 15.59
N PRO A 139 -1.96 7.61 16.40
CA PRO A 139 -2.18 6.17 16.53
C PRO A 139 -2.55 5.54 15.18
N VAL A 140 -1.80 4.52 14.77
CA VAL A 140 -2.10 3.73 13.58
C VAL A 140 -2.34 2.28 13.99
N SER A 141 -3.41 1.70 13.49
CA SER A 141 -3.68 0.26 13.61
C SER A 141 -3.57 -0.39 12.24
N ILE A 142 -2.94 -1.56 12.18
CA ILE A 142 -2.89 -2.39 10.96
C ILE A 142 -3.29 -3.81 11.37
N ARG A 143 -4.41 -4.31 10.79
CA ARG A 143 -4.93 -5.66 11.08
C ARG A 143 -5.55 -6.27 9.82
N ALA A 144 -5.14 -7.48 9.48
CA ALA A 144 -5.66 -8.21 8.33
C ALA A 144 -5.70 -7.38 7.02
N GLY A 145 -4.61 -6.64 6.74
CA GLY A 145 -4.51 -5.78 5.56
C GLY A 145 -5.30 -4.48 5.62
N ARG A 146 -6.02 -4.20 6.72
CA ARG A 146 -6.72 -2.93 6.94
C ARG A 146 -5.88 -2.02 7.82
N PHE A 147 -5.87 -0.74 7.53
CA PHE A 147 -5.25 0.26 8.39
C PHE A 147 -6.25 1.34 8.79
N ALA A 148 -6.05 1.91 9.96
CA ALA A 148 -6.79 3.09 10.43
C ALA A 148 -5.85 3.99 11.23
N ALA A 149 -6.07 5.30 11.11
CA ALA A 149 -5.37 6.33 11.86
C ALA A 149 -6.34 7.45 12.24
N THR A 150 -6.21 8.00 13.44
CA THR A 150 -6.95 9.19 13.86
C THR A 150 -5.95 10.32 14.05
N MET A 151 -6.09 11.36 13.26
CA MET A 151 -5.21 12.53 13.32
C MET A 151 -5.52 13.38 14.56
N GLU A 152 -4.56 14.19 15.01
CA GLU A 152 -4.72 15.01 16.21
C GLU A 152 -5.88 16.03 16.15
N TRP A 153 -6.33 16.38 14.95
CA TRP A 153 -7.50 17.26 14.73
C TRP A 153 -8.82 16.51 14.55
N GLY A 154 -8.82 15.18 14.75
CA GLY A 154 -10.01 14.34 14.78
C GLY A 154 -10.36 13.64 13.47
N THR A 155 -9.71 13.95 12.34
CA THR A 155 -9.97 13.25 11.08
C THR A 155 -9.58 11.78 11.19
N GLU A 156 -10.53 10.89 10.92
CA GLU A 156 -10.30 9.45 10.81
C GLU A 156 -9.98 9.08 9.37
N ILE A 157 -8.85 8.41 9.21
CA ILE A 157 -8.40 7.82 7.95
C ILE A 157 -8.48 6.30 8.11
N ARG A 158 -9.17 5.64 7.21
CA ARG A 158 -9.22 4.18 7.19
C ARG A 158 -9.02 3.68 5.78
N GLY A 159 -8.38 2.52 5.67
CA GLY A 159 -8.08 1.98 4.36
C GLY A 159 -7.68 0.52 4.40
N ARG A 160 -7.26 0.06 3.24
CA ARG A 160 -6.86 -1.31 3.00
C ARG A 160 -5.63 -1.35 2.11
N TYR A 161 -4.71 -2.23 2.44
CA TYR A 161 -3.63 -2.60 1.53
C TYR A 161 -4.17 -3.64 0.55
N GLU A 162 -4.27 -3.25 -0.72
CA GLU A 162 -4.78 -4.10 -1.80
C GLU A 162 -3.69 -4.99 -2.38
N VAL A 163 -2.47 -4.44 -2.51
CA VAL A 163 -1.28 -5.17 -2.95
C VAL A 163 -0.08 -4.70 -2.11
N VAL A 164 0.70 -5.64 -1.64
CA VAL A 164 1.95 -5.35 -0.90
C VAL A 164 3.06 -6.18 -1.51
N VAL A 165 4.04 -5.51 -2.13
CA VAL A 165 5.23 -6.13 -2.74
C VAL A 165 6.48 -5.57 -2.05
N PRO A 166 6.95 -6.21 -0.96
CA PRO A 166 8.16 -5.75 -0.29
C PRO A 166 9.40 -5.90 -1.17
N PRO A 167 10.34 -4.96 -1.14
CA PRO A 167 10.32 -3.69 -0.42
C PRO A 167 9.92 -2.50 -1.33
N THR A 168 9.13 -2.71 -2.37
CA THR A 168 9.02 -1.80 -3.52
C THR A 168 7.66 -1.09 -3.67
N LEU A 169 6.53 -1.78 -3.42
CA LEU A 169 5.21 -1.28 -3.78
C LEU A 169 4.15 -1.58 -2.71
N ILE A 170 3.34 -0.59 -2.42
CA ILE A 170 2.09 -0.73 -1.68
C ILE A 170 0.99 -0.09 -2.51
N VAL A 171 -0.02 -0.87 -2.92
CA VAL A 171 -1.27 -0.35 -3.45
C VAL A 171 -2.27 -0.33 -2.32
N MET A 172 -2.97 0.77 -2.14
CA MET A 172 -3.92 0.94 -1.06
C MET A 172 -5.16 1.68 -1.52
N SER A 173 -6.27 1.36 -0.89
CA SER A 173 -7.49 2.15 -0.94
C SER A 173 -7.75 2.75 0.44
N TRP A 174 -8.27 3.98 0.49
CA TRP A 174 -8.62 4.63 1.75
C TRP A 174 -9.75 5.63 1.58
N ASP A 175 -10.39 5.98 2.68
CA ASP A 175 -11.36 7.05 2.79
C ASP A 175 -11.13 7.89 4.05
N PHE A 176 -11.88 8.97 4.16
CA PHE A 176 -11.92 9.82 5.35
C PHE A 176 -13.34 9.84 5.91
N GLU A 177 -13.45 9.74 7.24
CA GLU A 177 -14.69 10.04 7.97
C GLU A 177 -14.68 11.50 8.46
N ASP A 178 -14.66 12.45 7.54
CA ASP A 178 -14.66 13.87 7.86
C ASP A 178 -15.49 14.63 6.82
N GLY A 179 -16.55 15.28 7.25
CA GLY A 179 -17.41 16.07 6.37
C GLY A 179 -16.73 17.32 5.79
N ASN A 180 -15.55 17.70 6.30
CA ASN A 180 -14.78 18.85 5.82
C ASN A 180 -13.79 18.49 4.70
N VAL A 181 -13.68 17.20 4.33
CA VAL A 181 -12.84 16.81 3.20
C VAL A 181 -13.64 16.81 1.89
N PRO A 182 -13.04 17.13 0.73
CA PRO A 182 -13.75 17.28 -0.54
C PRO A 182 -14.57 16.09 -1.01
N VAL A 183 -14.28 14.89 -0.54
CA VAL A 183 -15.03 13.65 -0.90
C VAL A 183 -15.06 12.69 0.29
N PRO A 184 -15.85 13.00 1.33
CA PRO A 184 -15.96 12.12 2.48
C PRO A 184 -16.63 10.79 2.11
N GLY A 185 -16.19 9.69 2.76
CA GLY A 185 -16.81 8.38 2.61
C GLY A 185 -16.67 7.72 1.24
N ARG A 186 -15.83 8.27 0.34
CA ARG A 186 -15.53 7.65 -0.96
C ARG A 186 -14.15 7.01 -0.94
N PRO A 187 -14.05 5.69 -1.21
CA PRO A 187 -12.75 5.03 -1.32
C PRO A 187 -11.91 5.64 -2.44
N ARG A 188 -10.67 5.96 -2.10
CA ARG A 188 -9.65 6.41 -3.06
C ARG A 188 -8.61 5.33 -3.22
N THR A 189 -8.10 5.17 -4.42
CA THR A 189 -7.02 4.23 -4.69
C THR A 189 -5.77 5.00 -5.08
N GLY A 190 -4.65 4.58 -4.53
CA GLY A 190 -3.35 5.08 -4.90
C GLY A 190 -2.29 4.04 -4.62
N TYR A 191 -1.08 4.34 -5.00
CA TYR A 191 0.05 3.48 -4.70
C TYR A 191 1.25 4.27 -4.20
N LEU A 192 2.04 3.60 -3.38
CA LEU A 192 3.29 4.08 -2.84
C LEU A 192 4.41 3.19 -3.35
N ARG A 193 5.42 3.81 -3.94
CA ARG A 193 6.64 3.14 -4.39
C ARG A 193 7.82 3.56 -3.55
N VAL A 194 8.73 2.63 -3.31
CA VAL A 194 9.98 2.90 -2.59
C VAL A 194 11.16 2.51 -3.47
N PHE A 195 11.99 3.49 -3.78
CA PHE A 195 13.17 3.33 -4.62
C PHE A 195 14.44 3.42 -3.81
N PRO A 196 15.42 2.55 -4.00
CA PRO A 196 16.75 2.73 -3.43
C PRO A 196 17.48 3.81 -4.22
N ILE A 197 17.98 4.86 -3.54
CA ILE A 197 18.83 5.89 -4.13
C ILE A 197 20.24 5.90 -3.54
N GLY A 198 20.56 4.88 -2.73
CA GLY A 198 21.84 4.66 -2.10
C GLY A 198 21.74 3.57 -1.05
N ARG A 199 22.87 3.22 -0.43
CA ARG A 199 22.91 2.14 0.59
C ARG A 199 22.02 2.40 1.82
N ARG A 200 21.86 3.67 2.19
CA ARG A 200 21.09 4.12 3.37
C ARG A 200 20.15 5.27 3.02
N ARG A 201 19.75 5.36 1.78
CA ARG A 201 18.81 6.38 1.31
C ARG A 201 17.77 5.75 0.40
N ALA A 202 16.55 6.19 0.57
CA ALA A 202 15.43 5.79 -0.27
C ALA A 202 14.60 7.00 -0.68
N ARG A 203 13.95 6.91 -1.83
CA ARG A 203 12.89 7.82 -2.26
C ARG A 203 11.56 7.09 -2.15
N VAL A 204 10.61 7.72 -1.47
CA VAL A 204 9.22 7.29 -1.39
C VAL A 204 8.41 8.20 -2.30
N GLU A 205 7.62 7.61 -3.16
CA GLU A 205 6.78 8.28 -4.13
C GLU A 205 5.35 7.77 -4.03
N VAL A 206 4.40 8.68 -3.95
CA VAL A 206 2.96 8.38 -3.87
C VAL A 206 2.29 8.89 -5.12
N HIS A 207 1.47 8.04 -5.72
CA HIS A 207 0.61 8.37 -6.84
C HIS A 207 -0.83 8.13 -6.46
N GLN A 208 -1.68 9.12 -6.68
CA GLN A 208 -3.10 9.05 -6.38
C GLN A 208 -3.94 9.65 -7.49
N LEU A 209 -4.95 8.93 -7.94
CA LEU A 209 -5.95 9.44 -8.85
C LEU A 209 -6.90 10.38 -8.13
N VAL A 210 -7.25 11.47 -8.78
CA VAL A 210 -8.20 12.49 -8.30
C VAL A 210 -9.20 12.81 -9.39
N GLU A 211 -10.43 13.14 -8.98
CA GLU A 211 -11.56 13.34 -9.89
C GLU A 211 -11.86 14.83 -10.17
N SER A 212 -11.23 15.74 -9.40
CA SER A 212 -11.41 17.18 -9.53
C SER A 212 -10.17 17.96 -9.12
N ALA A 213 -10.08 19.23 -9.54
CA ALA A 213 -9.02 20.15 -9.13
C ALA A 213 -9.02 20.39 -7.62
N GLU A 214 -10.20 20.49 -6.99
CA GLU A 214 -10.34 20.65 -5.53
C GLU A 214 -9.78 19.44 -4.78
N GLN A 215 -10.03 18.21 -5.28
CA GLN A 215 -9.42 17.02 -4.72
C GLN A 215 -7.90 17.01 -4.92
N ALA A 216 -7.42 17.46 -6.07
CA ALA A 216 -5.98 17.53 -6.33
C ALA A 216 -5.29 18.44 -5.32
N GLU A 217 -5.77 19.66 -5.14
CA GLU A 217 -5.24 20.64 -4.18
C GLU A 217 -5.24 20.08 -2.75
N PHE A 218 -6.37 19.50 -2.32
CA PHE A 218 -6.48 18.88 -1.01
C PHE A 218 -5.48 17.72 -0.83
N MET A 219 -5.36 16.84 -1.83
CA MET A 219 -4.50 15.66 -1.72
C MET A 219 -3.02 16.01 -1.85
N GLU A 220 -2.64 17.05 -2.60
CA GLU A 220 -1.28 17.59 -2.61
C GLU A 220 -0.88 18.09 -1.22
N ALA A 221 -1.74 18.88 -0.58
CA ALA A 221 -1.51 19.37 0.77
C ALA A 221 -1.43 18.21 1.78
N ALA A 222 -2.35 17.25 1.71
CA ALA A 222 -2.40 16.09 2.60
C ALA A 222 -1.14 15.21 2.47
N TRP A 223 -0.74 14.86 1.26
CA TRP A 223 0.49 14.09 1.02
C TRP A 223 1.75 14.86 1.35
N GLY A 224 1.78 16.16 1.07
CA GLY A 224 2.87 17.04 1.48
C GLY A 224 3.08 17.01 3.00
N MET A 225 2.00 17.07 3.77
CA MET A 225 2.04 16.96 5.23
C MET A 225 2.50 15.57 5.68
N VAL A 226 1.91 14.49 5.17
CA VAL A 226 2.22 13.10 5.55
C VAL A 226 3.67 12.76 5.23
N LEU A 227 4.13 13.03 4.01
CA LEU A 227 5.52 12.79 3.60
C LEU A 227 6.51 13.71 4.33
N GLY A 228 6.09 14.94 4.68
CA GLY A 228 6.86 15.82 5.53
C GLY A 228 7.06 15.28 6.95
N ARG A 229 6.02 14.69 7.57
CA ARG A 229 6.13 13.98 8.85
C ARG A 229 7.03 12.75 8.73
N PHE A 230 6.85 11.97 7.67
CA PHE A 230 7.68 10.82 7.39
C PHE A 230 9.15 11.20 7.29
N LYS A 231 9.51 12.20 6.50
CA LYS A 231 10.89 12.68 6.35
C LYS A 231 11.54 13.05 7.68
N ARG A 232 10.80 13.79 8.52
CA ARG A 232 11.33 14.25 9.83
C ARG A 232 11.41 13.14 10.88
N GLY A 233 10.52 12.17 10.80
CA GLY A 233 10.30 11.20 11.88
C GLY A 233 10.85 9.80 11.62
N VAL A 234 11.02 9.37 10.36
CA VAL A 234 11.32 7.96 10.05
C VAL A 234 12.62 7.46 10.67
N VAL A 235 13.70 8.23 10.65
CA VAL A 235 14.99 7.83 11.20
C VAL A 235 14.87 7.52 12.71
N ALA A 236 14.20 8.39 13.46
CA ALA A 236 13.96 8.18 14.88
C ALA A 236 12.95 7.06 15.14
N ALA A 237 11.93 6.94 14.29
CA ALA A 237 10.89 5.94 14.43
C ALA A 237 11.38 4.50 14.24
N VAL A 238 12.39 4.29 13.40
CA VAL A 238 12.98 2.96 13.16
C VAL A 238 14.16 2.63 14.04
N ALA A 239 14.67 3.60 14.80
CA ALA A 239 15.71 3.35 15.78
C ALA A 239 15.24 2.31 16.82
N PRO A 240 16.11 1.38 17.25
CA PRO A 240 15.75 0.47 18.31
C PRO A 240 15.37 1.29 19.55
N ALA A 241 14.27 0.89 20.22
CA ALA A 241 13.88 1.54 21.47
C ALA A 241 15.07 1.53 22.43
N SER A 242 15.54 2.71 22.87
CA SER A 242 16.57 2.79 23.90
C SER A 242 16.12 1.93 25.07
N PRO A 243 16.99 1.04 25.60
CA PRO A 243 16.64 0.27 26.78
C PRO A 243 16.26 1.26 27.87
N ALA A 244 15.01 1.19 28.32
CA ALA A 244 14.46 2.08 29.33
C ALA A 244 15.49 2.17 30.46
N ALA A 245 15.90 3.40 30.80
CA ALA A 245 16.81 3.66 31.88
C ALA A 245 16.38 2.83 33.08
N ARG A 246 17.25 1.91 33.53
CA ARG A 246 16.97 1.04 34.66
C ARG A 246 16.53 1.95 35.83
N ARG A 247 15.26 1.77 36.21
CA ARG A 247 14.68 2.46 37.36
C ARG A 247 15.67 2.29 38.53
N PRO A 248 16.16 3.37 39.16
CA PRO A 248 17.08 3.25 40.27
C PRO A 248 16.45 2.33 41.32
N PRO A 249 17.26 1.47 41.97
CA PRO A 249 16.76 0.56 43.00
C PRO A 249 16.10 1.37 44.10
N ARG A 250 14.87 0.96 44.45
CA ARG A 250 14.10 1.55 45.55
C ARG A 250 14.96 1.53 46.82
N PRO A 251 15.13 2.65 47.54
CA PRO A 251 15.90 2.66 48.77
C PRO A 251 15.30 1.66 49.76
N LYS A 252 16.13 0.80 50.30
CA LYS A 252 15.75 -0.14 51.40
C LYS A 252 15.24 0.68 52.57
N ARG A 253 13.99 0.45 52.99
CA ARG A 253 13.47 0.96 54.25
C ARG A 253 14.35 0.38 55.35
N THR A 254 15.12 1.22 56.01
CA THR A 254 15.78 0.90 57.29
C THR A 254 14.68 0.83 58.33
N ASP A 255 14.42 -0.38 58.78
CA ASP A 255 13.54 -0.66 59.93
C ASP A 255 14.31 -0.29 61.19
N THR A 256 14.06 0.89 61.68
CA THR A 256 14.57 1.33 62.99
C THR A 256 13.69 0.73 64.07
N GLY A 257 14.07 -0.46 64.53
CA GLY A 257 13.47 -1.09 65.68
C GLY A 257 13.53 -0.19 66.93
N LYS A 258 12.35 0.24 67.35
CA LYS A 258 12.19 0.94 68.62
C LYS A 258 12.06 -0.12 69.72
N ARG A 259 13.17 -0.42 70.41
CA ARG A 259 13.13 -1.02 71.74
C ARG A 259 12.64 0.05 72.71
N ALA A 260 11.54 -0.17 73.35
CA ALA A 260 11.15 0.51 74.60
C ALA A 260 11.09 -0.54 75.71
N ALA A 261 11.90 -0.33 76.68
CA ALA A 261 11.84 -0.99 77.99
C ALA A 261 10.84 -0.22 78.83
N GLY A 262 10.14 -0.92 79.70
CA GLY A 262 9.27 -0.41 80.76
C GLY A 262 8.26 -1.45 81.15
#